data_cdd1fd73126579a0ac3d292e52102861
#
_entry.id   cdd1fd73126579a0ac3d292e52102861
#
_cell.length_a   1.000
_cell.length_b   1.000
_cell.length_c   1.000
_cell.angle_alpha   90.00
_cell.angle_beta   90.00
_cell.angle_gamma   90.00
#
_symmetry.space_group_name_H-M   'P 1'
#
loop_
_entity.id
_entity.type
_entity.pdbx_description
1 polymer ?
#
loop_
_entity_poly.entity_id
_entity_poly.type
_entity_poly.pdbx_seq_one_letter_code
_entity_poly.pdbx_strand_id
1 'polypeptide(L)'
;LKLQSAKTANLEIQNSLGEAQDRINSMALLHQLLYRNNQMTSLLFNEYLESLINQISGSFSLTKKNITVESHLIELELDLDTAIPLGLITNELMSNAYKHAFNGKEGIIKVELSKLVKNTYQLKVSDNGQGLAADFDLTSSDSLGLDIVAILSEQINAELKIYNDNGAHFEIVFKVG
;
A
#
# COMPACT_ATOMS: atom_id res chain seq x y z
N LEU A 1 30.63 4.03 20.08
CA LEU A 1 30.30 3.00 19.08
C LEU A 1 29.25 2.00 19.58
N LYS A 2 29.47 1.30 20.74
CA LYS A 2 28.48 0.33 21.27
C LYS A 2 27.12 0.93 21.63
N LEU A 3 27.06 2.15 22.15
CA LEU A 3 25.81 2.85 22.48
C LEU A 3 25.06 3.33 21.23
N GLN A 4 25.77 3.69 20.16
CA GLN A 4 25.15 4.05 18.90
C GLN A 4 24.57 2.82 18.20
N SER A 5 25.28 1.68 18.15
CA SER A 5 24.77 0.45 17.54
C SER A 5 23.54 -0.10 18.30
N ALA A 6 23.52 -0.05 19.62
CA ALA A 6 22.37 -0.47 20.41
C ALA A 6 21.15 0.45 20.20
N LYS A 7 21.36 1.76 19.99
CA LYS A 7 20.29 2.72 19.70
C LYS A 7 19.74 2.52 18.27
N THR A 8 20.60 2.22 17.30
CA THR A 8 20.20 1.92 15.92
C THR A 8 19.42 0.61 15.84
N ALA A 9 19.92 -0.46 16.46
CA ALA A 9 19.18 -1.74 16.53
C ALA A 9 17.81 -1.60 17.22
N ASN A 10 17.69 -0.76 18.23
CA ASN A 10 16.41 -0.49 18.88
C ASN A 10 15.45 0.30 17.96
N LEU A 11 15.97 1.18 17.13
CA LEU A 11 15.17 1.93 16.14
C LEU A 11 14.66 1.02 15.00
N GLU A 12 15.50 0.12 14.51
CA GLU A 12 15.12 -0.87 13.49
C GLU A 12 14.03 -1.80 14.02
N ILE A 13 14.17 -2.30 15.24
CA ILE A 13 13.14 -3.14 15.89
C ILE A 13 11.83 -2.36 16.06
N GLN A 14 11.90 -1.10 16.48
CA GLN A 14 10.71 -0.26 16.64
C GLN A 14 10.00 -0.01 15.30
N ASN A 15 10.75 0.23 14.23
CA ASN A 15 10.20 0.41 12.89
C ASN A 15 9.52 -0.87 12.40
N SER A 16 10.18 -2.04 12.55
CA SER A 16 9.61 -3.33 12.16
C SER A 16 8.34 -3.68 12.95
N LEU A 17 8.30 -3.36 14.24
CA LEU A 17 7.10 -3.55 15.07
C LEU A 17 5.96 -2.61 14.62
N GLY A 18 6.28 -1.36 14.26
CA GLY A 18 5.31 -0.41 13.71
C GLY A 18 4.70 -0.93 12.40
N GLU A 19 5.52 -1.44 11.49
CA GLU A 19 5.06 -2.03 10.23
C GLU A 19 4.16 -3.26 10.46
N ALA A 20 4.54 -4.13 11.37
CA ALA A 20 3.70 -5.27 11.74
C ALA A 20 2.35 -4.82 12.33
N GLN A 21 2.34 -3.76 13.16
CA GLN A 21 1.12 -3.19 13.71
C GLN A 21 0.21 -2.61 12.62
N ASP A 22 0.78 -1.89 11.63
CA ASP A 22 0.01 -1.31 10.52
C ASP A 22 -0.65 -2.41 9.67
N ARG A 23 0.07 -3.52 9.42
CA ARG A 23 -0.48 -4.70 8.73
C ARG A 23 -1.64 -5.34 9.52
N ILE A 24 -1.47 -5.53 10.81
CA ILE A 24 -2.53 -6.06 11.69
C ILE A 24 -3.75 -5.15 11.68
N ASN A 25 -3.55 -3.83 11.74
CA ASN A 25 -4.64 -2.86 11.71
C ASN A 25 -5.41 -2.90 10.38
N SER A 26 -4.70 -3.05 9.25
CA SER A 26 -5.32 -3.20 7.92
C SER A 26 -6.17 -4.47 7.83
N MET A 27 -5.68 -5.60 8.37
CA MET A 27 -6.43 -6.84 8.46
C MET A 27 -7.63 -6.71 9.41
N ALA A 28 -7.48 -6.01 10.54
CA ALA A 28 -8.57 -5.78 11.50
C ALA A 28 -9.68 -4.92 10.91
N LEU A 29 -9.36 -3.90 10.11
CA LEU A 29 -10.35 -3.08 9.40
C LEU A 29 -11.19 -3.95 8.46
N LEU A 30 -10.54 -4.79 7.69
CA LEU A 30 -11.19 -5.74 6.79
C LEU A 30 -12.13 -6.67 7.56
N HIS A 31 -11.65 -7.23 8.66
CA HIS A 31 -12.46 -8.09 9.54
C HIS A 31 -13.68 -7.33 10.10
N GLN A 32 -13.55 -6.06 10.49
CA GLN A 32 -14.69 -5.26 10.97
C GLN A 32 -15.73 -5.02 9.87
N LEU A 33 -15.32 -4.76 8.64
CA LEU A 33 -16.23 -4.57 7.51
C LEU A 33 -17.01 -5.86 7.18
N LEU A 34 -16.34 -7.00 7.29
CA LEU A 34 -16.95 -8.32 7.09
C LEU A 34 -17.95 -8.69 8.17
N TYR A 35 -17.62 -8.40 9.44
CA TYR A 35 -18.50 -8.73 10.57
C TYR A 35 -19.80 -7.89 10.61
N ARG A 36 -19.78 -6.68 10.02
CA ARG A 36 -21.00 -5.84 9.94
C ARG A 36 -22.09 -6.44 9.07
N ASN A 37 -21.74 -7.32 8.16
CA ASN A 37 -22.65 -7.85 7.13
C ASN A 37 -22.68 -9.39 7.12
N ASN A 38 -22.99 -10.02 8.27
CA ASN A 38 -23.19 -11.48 8.41
C ASN A 38 -23.21 -12.27 7.08
N GLN A 39 -22.08 -12.92 6.69
CA GLN A 39 -21.94 -13.83 5.54
C GLN A 39 -21.59 -13.19 4.17
N MET A 40 -20.83 -12.10 4.08
CA MET A 40 -20.37 -11.63 2.77
C MET A 40 -19.19 -12.46 2.27
N THR A 41 -19.31 -12.96 1.06
CA THR A 41 -18.19 -13.53 0.26
C THR A 41 -17.48 -12.46 -0.57
N SER A 42 -18.06 -11.25 -0.66
CA SER A 42 -17.58 -10.10 -1.41
C SER A 42 -17.81 -8.79 -0.66
N LEU A 43 -17.12 -7.74 -1.05
CA LEU A 43 -17.24 -6.38 -0.50
C LEU A 43 -17.11 -5.31 -1.58
N LEU A 44 -17.64 -4.11 -1.30
CA LEU A 44 -17.37 -2.91 -2.11
C LEU A 44 -15.94 -2.43 -1.84
N PHE A 45 -15.05 -2.75 -2.77
CA PHE A 45 -13.61 -2.56 -2.60
C PHE A 45 -13.20 -1.08 -2.53
N ASN A 46 -13.89 -0.20 -3.25
CA ASN A 46 -13.68 1.24 -3.15
C ASN A 46 -13.96 1.79 -1.74
N GLU A 47 -15.04 1.36 -1.07
CA GLU A 47 -15.34 1.78 0.31
C GLU A 47 -14.28 1.27 1.30
N TYR A 48 -13.83 0.04 1.10
CA TYR A 48 -12.74 -0.52 1.88
C TYR A 48 -11.45 0.28 1.67
N LEU A 49 -11.06 0.55 0.41
CA LEU A 49 -9.87 1.34 0.10
C LEU A 49 -9.93 2.75 0.68
N GLU A 50 -11.07 3.43 0.60
CA GLU A 50 -11.23 4.75 1.21
C GLU A 50 -11.01 4.72 2.72
N SER A 51 -11.58 3.72 3.39
CA SER A 51 -11.41 3.53 4.84
C SER A 51 -9.94 3.25 5.19
N LEU A 52 -9.27 2.41 4.41
CA LEU A 52 -7.86 2.06 4.57
C LEU A 52 -6.94 3.27 4.33
N ILE A 53 -7.16 4.03 3.26
CA ILE A 53 -6.42 5.25 2.93
C ILE A 53 -6.53 6.27 4.07
N ASN A 54 -7.74 6.48 4.59
CA ASN A 54 -7.97 7.39 5.70
C ASN A 54 -7.27 6.93 7.00
N GLN A 55 -7.28 5.63 7.29
CA GLN A 55 -6.59 5.06 8.45
C GLN A 55 -5.06 5.24 8.33
N ILE A 56 -4.48 4.90 7.18
CA ILE A 56 -3.04 5.07 6.93
C ILE A 56 -2.65 6.54 7.04
N SER A 57 -3.38 7.43 6.35
CA SER A 57 -3.13 8.87 6.39
C SER A 57 -3.23 9.44 7.81
N GLY A 58 -4.19 8.96 8.60
CA GLY A 58 -4.35 9.31 10.00
C GLY A 58 -3.13 8.94 10.85
N SER A 59 -2.53 7.77 10.64
CA SER A 59 -1.35 7.31 11.37
C SER A 59 -0.11 8.18 11.10
N PHE A 60 0.02 8.74 9.90
CA PHE A 60 1.13 9.62 9.51
C PHE A 60 0.85 11.13 9.71
N SER A 61 -0.39 11.53 10.00
CA SER A 61 -0.84 12.93 10.05
C SER A 61 -0.06 13.83 11.01
N LEU A 62 0.44 13.28 12.12
CA LEU A 62 1.23 14.03 13.11
C LEU A 62 2.68 14.28 12.69
N THR A 63 3.26 13.36 11.92
CA THR A 63 4.68 13.35 11.53
C THR A 63 4.94 13.83 10.11
N LYS A 64 3.95 13.73 9.23
CA LYS A 64 4.04 14.01 7.79
C LYS A 64 2.92 14.94 7.31
N LYS A 65 2.75 16.07 7.99
CA LYS A 65 1.66 17.05 7.77
C LYS A 65 1.60 17.64 6.35
N ASN A 66 2.69 17.63 5.62
CA ASN A 66 2.81 18.25 4.30
C ASN A 66 2.59 17.25 3.15
N ILE A 67 2.09 16.05 3.45
CA ILE A 67 1.78 15.05 2.42
C ILE A 67 0.27 14.98 2.26
N THR A 68 -0.19 15.20 1.02
CA THR A 68 -1.60 15.09 0.64
C THR A 68 -1.84 13.72 -0.02
N VAL A 69 -2.98 13.11 0.25
CA VAL A 69 -3.42 11.90 -0.44
C VAL A 69 -4.61 12.24 -1.34
N GLU A 70 -4.51 11.86 -2.61
CA GLU A 70 -5.58 11.94 -3.59
C GLU A 70 -6.04 10.52 -3.93
N SER A 71 -7.36 10.28 -3.91
CA SER A 71 -7.95 9.00 -4.29
C SER A 71 -8.95 9.17 -5.42
N HIS A 72 -8.87 8.28 -6.44
CA HIS A 72 -9.82 8.18 -7.53
C HIS A 72 -10.24 6.72 -7.69
N LEU A 73 -11.35 6.35 -7.09
CA LEU A 73 -11.77 4.97 -6.95
C LEU A 73 -13.12 4.74 -7.63
N ILE A 74 -13.14 3.88 -8.64
CA ILE A 74 -14.41 3.42 -9.22
C ILE A 74 -15.11 2.44 -8.26
N GLU A 75 -16.40 2.35 -8.33
CA GLU A 75 -17.18 1.32 -7.63
C GLU A 75 -16.83 -0.06 -8.20
N LEU A 76 -16.43 -0.98 -7.32
CA LEU A 76 -16.04 -2.34 -7.68
C LEU A 76 -16.30 -3.29 -6.51
N GLU A 77 -17.08 -4.33 -6.79
CA GLU A 77 -17.25 -5.43 -5.85
C GLU A 77 -16.20 -6.51 -6.11
N LEU A 78 -15.51 -6.94 -5.05
CA LEU A 78 -14.49 -7.99 -5.09
C LEU A 78 -14.77 -9.08 -4.05
N ASP A 79 -14.40 -10.32 -4.39
CA ASP A 79 -14.26 -11.37 -3.39
C ASP A 79 -13.12 -11.07 -2.43
N LEU A 80 -13.14 -11.76 -1.28
CA LEU A 80 -12.15 -11.53 -0.23
C LEU A 80 -10.75 -11.99 -0.61
N ASP A 81 -10.66 -13.05 -1.42
CA ASP A 81 -9.38 -13.61 -1.85
C ASP A 81 -8.61 -12.63 -2.75
N THR A 82 -9.30 -11.72 -3.40
CA THR A 82 -8.75 -10.63 -4.21
C THR A 82 -8.61 -9.33 -3.41
N ALA A 83 -9.62 -8.98 -2.62
CA ALA A 83 -9.67 -7.71 -1.88
C ALA A 83 -8.60 -7.62 -0.78
N ILE A 84 -8.35 -8.73 -0.04
CA ILE A 84 -7.37 -8.77 1.04
C ILE A 84 -5.95 -8.50 0.54
N PRO A 85 -5.44 -9.24 -0.47
CA PRO A 85 -4.13 -8.95 -1.06
C PRO A 85 -3.99 -7.51 -1.57
N LEU A 86 -4.98 -6.99 -2.31
CA LEU A 86 -4.93 -5.62 -2.83
C LEU A 86 -4.92 -4.56 -1.72
N GLY A 87 -5.63 -4.79 -0.63
CA GLY A 87 -5.59 -3.91 0.54
C GLY A 87 -4.23 -3.90 1.23
N LEU A 88 -3.60 -5.07 1.41
CA LEU A 88 -2.26 -5.17 1.97
C LEU A 88 -1.21 -4.53 1.06
N ILE A 89 -1.29 -4.74 -0.25
CA ILE A 89 -0.46 -4.07 -1.25
C ILE A 89 -0.59 -2.55 -1.10
N THR A 90 -1.81 -2.03 -1.02
CA THR A 90 -2.06 -0.59 -0.84
C THR A 90 -1.40 -0.07 0.43
N ASN A 91 -1.54 -0.80 1.55
CA ASN A 91 -0.91 -0.44 2.81
C ASN A 91 0.61 -0.35 2.71
N GLU A 92 1.26 -1.35 2.12
CA GLU A 92 2.72 -1.38 1.95
C GLU A 92 3.20 -0.23 1.06
N LEU A 93 2.55 -0.01 -0.08
CA LEU A 93 2.95 1.04 -1.03
C LEU A 93 2.74 2.45 -0.48
N MET A 94 1.61 2.72 0.18
CA MET A 94 1.37 4.01 0.83
C MET A 94 2.34 4.25 1.99
N SER A 95 2.58 3.25 2.84
CA SER A 95 3.54 3.35 3.94
C SER A 95 4.95 3.64 3.43
N ASN A 96 5.36 2.99 2.35
CA ASN A 96 6.65 3.24 1.70
C ASN A 96 6.73 4.67 1.15
N ALA A 97 5.70 5.17 0.50
CA ALA A 97 5.66 6.55 0.02
C ALA A 97 5.79 7.56 1.18
N TYR A 98 5.05 7.38 2.28
CA TYR A 98 5.16 8.23 3.46
C TYR A 98 6.56 8.22 4.09
N LYS A 99 7.20 7.04 4.15
CA LYS A 99 8.51 6.88 4.78
C LYS A 99 9.65 7.39 3.91
N HIS A 100 9.58 7.15 2.62
CA HIS A 100 10.74 7.23 1.73
C HIS A 100 10.64 8.28 0.62
N ALA A 101 9.44 8.62 0.12
CA ALA A 101 9.35 9.43 -1.09
C ALA A 101 9.76 10.90 -0.92
N PHE A 102 9.52 11.52 0.23
CA PHE A 102 9.48 12.98 0.32
C PHE A 102 10.63 13.64 1.10
N ASN A 103 11.42 12.89 1.89
CA ASN A 103 12.56 13.43 2.66
C ASN A 103 12.22 14.71 3.47
N GLY A 104 11.02 14.77 4.07
CA GLY A 104 10.55 15.91 4.85
C GLY A 104 9.96 17.07 4.02
N LYS A 105 9.89 16.95 2.70
CA LYS A 105 9.23 17.90 1.81
C LYS A 105 7.73 17.63 1.73
N GLU A 106 7.00 18.57 1.20
CA GLU A 106 5.60 18.38 0.79
C GLU A 106 5.52 17.48 -0.45
N GLY A 107 4.39 16.77 -0.57
CA GLY A 107 4.17 15.87 -1.69
C GLY A 107 2.76 15.32 -1.76
N ILE A 108 2.52 14.54 -2.80
CA ILE A 108 1.23 13.94 -3.10
C ILE A 108 1.42 12.44 -3.28
N ILE A 109 0.59 11.66 -2.60
CA ILE A 109 0.41 10.23 -2.84
C ILE A 109 -0.93 10.07 -3.55
N LYS A 110 -0.97 9.31 -4.65
CA LYS A 110 -2.21 9.01 -5.38
C LYS A 110 -2.54 7.54 -5.31
N VAL A 111 -3.82 7.25 -5.06
CA VAL A 111 -4.37 5.89 -5.13
C VAL A 111 -5.52 5.90 -6.14
N GLU A 112 -5.39 5.10 -7.18
CA GLU A 112 -6.34 5.05 -8.28
C GLU A 112 -6.81 3.62 -8.51
N LEU A 113 -8.13 3.43 -8.58
CA LEU A 113 -8.75 2.17 -8.98
C LEU A 113 -9.54 2.42 -10.26
N SER A 114 -9.19 1.77 -11.34
CA SER A 114 -9.79 2.00 -12.65
C SER A 114 -10.07 0.70 -13.39
N LYS A 115 -10.98 0.78 -14.37
CA LYS A 115 -11.29 -0.32 -15.28
C LYS A 115 -10.53 -0.10 -16.58
N LEU A 116 -9.74 -1.08 -17.00
CA LEU A 116 -9.01 -1.02 -18.27
C LEU A 116 -9.86 -1.55 -19.43
N VAL A 117 -10.30 -2.81 -19.30
CA VAL A 117 -11.15 -3.50 -20.28
C VAL A 117 -12.14 -4.40 -19.53
N LYS A 118 -12.97 -5.17 -20.26
CA LYS A 118 -13.90 -6.10 -19.64
C LYS A 118 -13.19 -7.02 -18.65
N ASN A 119 -13.67 -7.04 -17.40
CA ASN A 119 -13.16 -7.86 -16.29
C ASN A 119 -11.68 -7.63 -15.92
N THR A 120 -11.05 -6.58 -16.44
CA THR A 120 -9.66 -6.24 -16.10
C THR A 120 -9.60 -4.86 -15.48
N TYR A 121 -8.99 -4.77 -14.33
CA TYR A 121 -8.91 -3.56 -13.50
C TYR A 121 -7.46 -3.26 -13.15
N GLN A 122 -7.21 -2.03 -12.77
CA GLN A 122 -5.90 -1.57 -12.32
C GLN A 122 -6.06 -0.85 -10.99
N LEU A 123 -5.26 -1.28 -10.02
CA LEU A 123 -4.95 -0.52 -8.82
C LEU A 123 -3.59 0.14 -9.04
N LYS A 124 -3.53 1.46 -8.90
CA LYS A 124 -2.30 2.21 -9.02
C LYS A 124 -2.04 3.00 -7.75
N VAL A 125 -0.83 2.88 -7.21
CA VAL A 125 -0.33 3.73 -6.13
C VAL A 125 0.91 4.45 -6.65
N SER A 126 0.93 5.77 -6.52
CA SER A 126 2.04 6.59 -6.99
C SER A 126 2.32 7.75 -6.06
N ASP A 127 3.53 8.29 -6.13
CA ASP A 127 3.94 9.51 -5.44
C ASP A 127 4.64 10.47 -6.41
N ASN A 128 4.76 11.74 -6.02
CA ASN A 128 5.53 12.74 -6.74
C ASN A 128 6.85 13.08 -6.02
N GLY A 129 7.41 12.10 -5.31
CA GLY A 129 8.63 12.25 -4.54
C GLY A 129 9.90 12.02 -5.35
N GLN A 130 10.94 11.53 -4.67
CA GLN A 130 12.25 11.30 -5.29
C GLN A 130 12.31 10.09 -6.24
N GLY A 131 11.26 9.26 -6.26
CA GLY A 131 11.24 8.01 -7.02
C GLY A 131 12.12 6.91 -6.41
N LEU A 132 12.23 5.81 -7.14
CA LEU A 132 13.07 4.67 -6.80
C LEU A 132 14.51 4.91 -7.27
N ALA A 133 15.48 4.27 -6.62
CA ALA A 133 16.88 4.32 -7.05
C ALA A 133 17.05 3.84 -8.51
N ALA A 134 18.04 4.37 -9.22
CA ALA A 134 18.26 4.04 -10.64
C ALA A 134 18.62 2.56 -10.87
N ASP A 135 19.17 1.91 -9.86
CA ASP A 135 19.53 0.49 -9.80
C ASP A 135 18.48 -0.35 -9.03
N PHE A 136 17.28 0.20 -8.84
CA PHE A 136 16.21 -0.50 -8.13
C PHE A 136 15.84 -1.79 -8.87
N ASP A 137 15.98 -2.89 -8.17
CA ASP A 137 15.54 -4.22 -8.59
C ASP A 137 14.70 -4.84 -7.48
N LEU A 138 13.46 -5.19 -7.80
CA LEU A 138 12.52 -5.80 -6.86
C LEU A 138 13.08 -7.10 -6.26
N THR A 139 13.84 -7.87 -7.04
CA THR A 139 14.39 -9.18 -6.63
C THR A 139 15.59 -9.08 -5.68
N SER A 140 16.24 -7.91 -5.63
CA SER A 140 17.42 -7.62 -4.80
C SER A 140 17.14 -6.61 -3.69
N SER A 141 15.88 -6.18 -3.53
CA SER A 141 15.54 -5.21 -2.49
C SER A 141 15.48 -5.92 -1.12
N ASP A 142 16.21 -5.39 -0.14
CA ASP A 142 16.12 -5.85 1.26
C ASP A 142 14.81 -5.38 1.95
N SER A 143 13.80 -4.98 1.18
CA SER A 143 12.54 -4.44 1.68
C SER A 143 11.47 -5.51 1.76
N LEU A 144 11.23 -6.04 2.97
CA LEU A 144 10.15 -6.97 3.25
C LEU A 144 8.78 -6.49 2.70
N GLY A 145 8.53 -5.17 2.68
CA GLY A 145 7.28 -4.61 2.17
C GLY A 145 7.09 -4.83 0.68
N LEU A 146 8.14 -4.65 -0.11
CA LEU A 146 8.08 -4.87 -1.57
C LEU A 146 8.04 -6.36 -1.93
N ASP A 147 8.68 -7.22 -1.14
CA ASP A 147 8.54 -8.68 -1.28
C ASP A 147 7.07 -9.10 -1.07
N ILE A 148 6.41 -8.53 -0.07
CA ILE A 148 4.97 -8.78 0.17
C ILE A 148 4.13 -8.32 -1.03
N VAL A 149 4.42 -7.14 -1.59
CA VAL A 149 3.73 -6.64 -2.80
C VAL A 149 3.88 -7.63 -3.96
N ALA A 150 5.09 -8.14 -4.21
CA ALA A 150 5.34 -9.11 -5.27
C ALA A 150 4.57 -10.43 -5.03
N ILE A 151 4.72 -11.01 -3.85
CA ILE A 151 4.07 -12.28 -3.46
C ILE A 151 2.55 -12.19 -3.56
N LEU A 152 1.95 -11.11 -3.04
CA LEU A 152 0.51 -10.92 -3.07
C LEU A 152 -0.02 -10.66 -4.48
N SER A 153 0.75 -9.95 -5.32
CA SER A 153 0.40 -9.77 -6.74
C SER A 153 0.40 -11.10 -7.48
N GLU A 154 1.39 -11.97 -7.25
CA GLU A 154 1.44 -13.31 -7.81
C GLU A 154 0.27 -14.17 -7.30
N GLN A 155 -0.06 -14.10 -6.00
CA GLN A 155 -1.17 -14.85 -5.40
C GLN A 155 -2.50 -14.62 -6.11
N ILE A 156 -2.78 -13.39 -6.52
CA ILE A 156 -4.02 -13.02 -7.25
C ILE A 156 -3.86 -13.06 -8.77
N ASN A 157 -2.75 -13.59 -9.28
CA ASN A 157 -2.40 -13.61 -10.71
C ASN A 157 -2.45 -12.22 -11.35
N ALA A 158 -2.02 -11.19 -10.62
CA ALA A 158 -1.94 -9.83 -11.12
C ALA A 158 -0.58 -9.56 -11.78
N GLU A 159 -0.58 -8.70 -12.80
CA GLU A 159 0.63 -8.15 -13.38
C GLU A 159 1.06 -6.92 -12.58
N LEU A 160 2.28 -6.95 -12.03
CA LEU A 160 2.89 -5.82 -11.30
C LEU A 160 3.85 -5.08 -12.22
N LYS A 161 3.65 -3.77 -12.39
CA LYS A 161 4.55 -2.86 -13.08
C LYS A 161 5.07 -1.81 -12.11
N ILE A 162 6.37 -1.55 -12.16
CA ILE A 162 7.05 -0.57 -11.31
C ILE A 162 7.91 0.32 -12.21
N TYR A 163 7.77 1.63 -12.08
CA TYR A 163 8.56 2.58 -12.85
C TYR A 163 8.65 3.95 -12.17
N ASN A 164 9.58 4.78 -12.63
CA ASN A 164 9.68 6.18 -12.23
C ASN A 164 9.11 7.09 -13.32
N ASP A 165 8.23 8.01 -12.92
CA ASP A 165 7.76 9.14 -13.73
C ASP A 165 7.43 10.31 -12.80
N ASN A 166 8.41 11.20 -12.55
CA ASN A 166 8.32 12.26 -11.54
C ASN A 166 7.89 11.75 -10.15
N GLY A 167 8.42 10.60 -9.73
CA GLY A 167 8.12 9.85 -8.51
C GLY A 167 8.04 8.37 -8.78
N ALA A 168 7.68 7.57 -7.78
CA ALA A 168 7.52 6.13 -7.93
C ALA A 168 6.08 5.77 -8.31
N HIS A 169 5.94 4.83 -9.23
CA HIS A 169 4.64 4.32 -9.69
C HIS A 169 4.60 2.80 -9.60
N PHE A 170 3.53 2.31 -9.02
CA PHE A 170 3.21 0.88 -8.89
C PHE A 170 1.83 0.64 -9.49
N GLU A 171 1.75 -0.21 -10.49
CA GLU A 171 0.51 -0.60 -11.16
C GLU A 171 0.27 -2.10 -10.99
N ILE A 172 -0.88 -2.46 -10.44
CA ILE A 172 -1.32 -3.84 -10.23
C ILE A 172 -2.52 -4.07 -11.14
N VAL A 173 -2.32 -4.82 -12.21
CA VAL A 173 -3.38 -5.17 -13.17
C VAL A 173 -3.90 -6.56 -12.86
N PHE A 174 -5.19 -6.67 -12.55
CA PHE A 174 -5.82 -7.91 -12.10
C PHE A 174 -7.15 -8.15 -12.81
N LYS A 175 -7.61 -9.40 -12.79
CA LYS A 175 -8.89 -9.81 -13.38
C LYS A 175 -9.89 -10.17 -12.29
N VAL A 176 -11.14 -9.79 -12.52
CA VAL A 176 -12.29 -10.21 -11.72
C VAL A 176 -13.06 -11.26 -12.50
N GLY A 177 -13.32 -12.39 -11.87
CA GLY A 177 -14.01 -13.55 -12.47
C GLY A 177 -15.48 -13.32 -12.75
#